data_445f311a3c7b4711a37837cdf1633a5f
#
_entry.id   445f311a3c7b4711a37837cdf1633a5f
#
_cell.length_a   1.000
_cell.length_b   1.000
_cell.length_c   1.000
_cell.angle_alpha   90.00
_cell.angle_beta   90.00
_cell.angle_gamma   90.00
#
_symmetry.space_group_name_H-M   'P 1'
#
loop_
_entity.id
_entity.type
_entity.pdbx_description
1 polymer ?
#
loop_
_entity_poly.entity_id
_entity_poly.type
_entity_poly.pdbx_seq_one_letter_code
_entity_poly.pdbx_strand_id
1 'polypeptide(L)'
;DTILLWFDQNLMQKVFFNLISNAFKYTPKEGKIIVSISQDDEKVYVSIKDSGIGISPENKNKIFDQFYQISTVPESIGTVQGTGLGLALTKGILDAHHAEIILESDVNKGSNFNIILLKGSAHFTEEEKIITEDLDHISIRKIKDYLSKISYEIEQASGDDGTGDQETKNSILIVEDNEELLQVLYHVFEPVYHVFMARNGEEGLAKTIEKQPDIVLSDLMMPLMSGSEMCLKIKTNFTVCHIPVVLLTAQTAIESNIESLKLGADDYITKPFDIALLMARCNNLLNGRRILQERFAHSTDISPYTLASNEMDRNFLEKANKIIEENMANPDFGINEFSQEMNLGRTSLFNKIKGITGQTPNDFMITLKMKKATFLLTNNPELNISDITYRLGFNSPKYFSKCFKEQFGMTPSDYKSLHTLN
;
A
#
# COMPACT_ATOMS: atom_id res chain seq x y z
N ASP A 1 -8.61 -22.27 33.33
CA ASP A 1 -9.71 -21.36 33.67
C ASP A 1 -10.14 -20.62 32.40
N THR A 2 -11.46 -20.54 32.17
CA THR A 2 -12.03 -19.85 31.02
C THR A 2 -12.18 -18.37 31.36
N ILE A 3 -11.65 -17.47 30.51
CA ILE A 3 -11.77 -16.02 30.67
C ILE A 3 -12.81 -15.55 29.66
N LEU A 4 -13.89 -14.93 30.15
CA LEU A 4 -14.96 -14.37 29.32
C LEU A 4 -14.76 -12.85 29.19
N LEU A 5 -14.69 -12.37 27.94
CA LEU A 5 -14.52 -10.96 27.58
C LEU A 5 -15.54 -10.56 26.52
N TRP A 6 -15.91 -9.29 26.52
CA TRP A 6 -16.71 -8.68 25.47
C TRP A 6 -15.79 -7.93 24.51
N PHE A 7 -15.74 -8.34 23.26
CA PHE A 7 -15.02 -7.67 22.18
C PHE A 7 -15.44 -8.18 20.81
N ASP A 8 -15.20 -7.42 19.77
CA ASP A 8 -15.30 -7.90 18.39
C ASP A 8 -14.16 -8.89 18.11
N GLN A 9 -14.52 -10.16 17.89
CA GLN A 9 -13.56 -11.24 17.69
C GLN A 9 -12.68 -11.00 16.47
N ASN A 10 -13.25 -10.48 15.36
CA ASN A 10 -12.52 -10.25 14.12
C ASN A 10 -11.52 -9.09 14.26
N LEU A 11 -11.90 -8.02 14.96
CA LEU A 11 -11.02 -6.89 15.21
C LEU A 11 -9.89 -7.26 16.17
N MET A 12 -10.18 -7.97 17.26
CA MET A 12 -9.16 -8.39 18.21
C MET A 12 -8.20 -9.43 17.63
N GLN A 13 -8.66 -10.31 16.75
CA GLN A 13 -7.78 -11.22 16.02
C GLN A 13 -6.71 -10.45 15.22
N LYS A 14 -7.06 -9.30 14.60
CA LYS A 14 -6.10 -8.45 13.89
C LYS A 14 -5.09 -7.82 14.83
N VAL A 15 -5.53 -7.35 16.01
CA VAL A 15 -4.62 -6.81 17.03
C VAL A 15 -3.57 -7.85 17.38
N PHE A 16 -3.99 -9.06 17.76
CA PHE A 16 -3.04 -10.11 18.15
C PHE A 16 -2.16 -10.56 17.00
N PHE A 17 -2.73 -10.74 15.80
CA PHE A 17 -1.96 -11.12 14.61
C PHE A 17 -0.89 -10.08 14.28
N ASN A 18 -1.23 -8.79 14.31
CA ASN A 18 -0.28 -7.72 14.02
C ASN A 18 0.86 -7.67 15.05
N LEU A 19 0.55 -7.76 16.33
CA LEU A 19 1.58 -7.72 17.39
C LEU A 19 2.46 -8.96 17.37
N ILE A 20 1.90 -10.15 17.18
CA ILE A 20 2.66 -11.40 17.08
C ILE A 20 3.51 -11.41 15.80
N SER A 21 2.97 -10.98 14.66
CA SER A 21 3.72 -10.88 13.42
C SER A 21 4.88 -9.89 13.54
N ASN A 22 4.70 -8.75 14.22
CA ASN A 22 5.78 -7.83 14.52
C ASN A 22 6.84 -8.45 15.42
N ALA A 23 6.45 -9.20 16.44
CA ALA A 23 7.38 -9.92 17.30
C ALA A 23 8.25 -10.90 16.48
N PHE A 24 7.65 -11.69 15.58
CA PHE A 24 8.41 -12.58 14.69
C PHE A 24 9.32 -11.83 13.73
N LYS A 25 8.84 -10.71 13.18
CA LYS A 25 9.57 -9.91 12.20
C LYS A 25 10.84 -9.27 12.77
N TYR A 26 10.77 -8.80 14.02
CA TYR A 26 11.86 -8.03 14.64
C TYR A 26 12.71 -8.84 15.63
N THR A 27 12.42 -10.12 15.81
CA THR A 27 13.21 -11.04 16.63
C THR A 27 14.17 -11.83 15.74
N PRO A 28 15.49 -11.84 16.02
CA PRO A 28 16.46 -12.60 15.24
C PRO A 28 16.25 -14.11 15.40
N LYS A 29 16.86 -14.89 14.51
CA LYS A 29 16.90 -16.37 14.65
C LYS A 29 17.44 -16.72 16.03
N GLU A 30 16.81 -17.71 16.70
CA GLU A 30 17.10 -18.15 18.08
C GLU A 30 16.64 -17.17 19.20
N GLY A 31 15.99 -16.05 18.84
CA GLY A 31 15.32 -15.19 19.82
C GLY A 31 14.07 -15.84 20.42
N LYS A 32 13.54 -15.23 21.48
CA LYS A 32 12.37 -15.73 22.20
C LYS A 32 11.19 -14.80 22.05
N ILE A 33 10.00 -15.37 21.82
CA ILE A 33 8.72 -14.69 21.86
C ILE A 33 7.87 -15.38 22.92
N ILE A 34 7.34 -14.60 23.86
CA ILE A 34 6.53 -15.10 24.97
C ILE A 34 5.20 -14.38 24.94
N VAL A 35 4.11 -15.14 24.83
CA VAL A 35 2.75 -14.65 25.00
C VAL A 35 2.23 -15.13 26.35
N SER A 36 1.77 -14.21 27.18
CA SER A 36 1.20 -14.55 28.49
C SER A 36 -0.10 -13.83 28.71
N ILE A 37 -1.02 -14.50 29.38
CA ILE A 37 -2.33 -13.96 29.75
C ILE A 37 -2.47 -14.10 31.26
N SER A 38 -2.83 -13.01 31.92
CA SER A 38 -3.17 -12.96 33.33
C SER A 38 -4.42 -12.13 33.56
N GLN A 39 -5.05 -12.26 34.71
CA GLN A 39 -6.26 -11.52 35.05
C GLN A 39 -6.32 -11.20 36.53
N ASP A 40 -6.99 -10.11 36.86
CA ASP A 40 -7.50 -9.80 38.20
C ASP A 40 -9.05 -9.81 38.19
N ASP A 41 -9.69 -9.19 39.16
CA ASP A 41 -11.14 -9.18 39.27
C ASP A 41 -11.81 -8.35 38.18
N GLU A 42 -11.17 -7.28 37.69
CA GLU A 42 -11.74 -6.31 36.76
C GLU A 42 -11.13 -6.34 35.35
N LYS A 43 -9.91 -6.83 35.23
CA LYS A 43 -9.11 -6.69 34.00
C LYS A 43 -8.46 -8.00 33.56
N VAL A 44 -8.18 -8.07 32.26
CA VAL A 44 -7.36 -9.11 31.66
C VAL A 44 -6.14 -8.44 31.02
N TYR A 45 -4.99 -9.01 31.28
CA TYR A 45 -3.70 -8.53 30.78
C TYR A 45 -3.15 -9.54 29.77
N VAL A 46 -2.89 -9.08 28.54
CA VAL A 46 -2.24 -9.89 27.50
C VAL A 46 -0.89 -9.26 27.19
N SER A 47 0.18 -9.98 27.47
CA SER A 47 1.55 -9.53 27.21
C SER A 47 2.15 -10.32 26.06
N ILE A 48 2.68 -9.60 25.07
CA ILE A 48 3.42 -10.14 23.93
C ILE A 48 4.84 -9.57 24.01
N LYS A 49 5.76 -10.39 24.49
CA LYS A 49 7.16 -10.03 24.73
C LYS A 49 8.06 -10.70 23.72
N ASP A 50 8.93 -9.93 23.08
CA ASP A 50 9.98 -10.39 22.19
C ASP A 50 11.38 -10.06 22.74
N SER A 51 12.41 -10.78 22.27
CA SER A 51 13.82 -10.50 22.54
C SER A 51 14.52 -9.88 21.32
N GLY A 52 13.78 -9.09 20.55
CA GLY A 52 14.24 -8.49 19.30
C GLY A 52 15.09 -7.24 19.48
N ILE A 53 15.17 -6.45 18.40
CA ILE A 53 16.00 -5.23 18.36
C ILE A 53 15.54 -4.13 19.31
N GLY A 54 14.31 -4.22 19.82
CA GLY A 54 13.71 -3.19 20.66
C GLY A 54 13.45 -1.86 19.93
N ILE A 55 12.94 -0.89 20.68
CA ILE A 55 12.48 0.40 20.16
C ILE A 55 13.12 1.50 21.01
N SER A 56 13.72 2.50 20.33
CA SER A 56 14.34 3.64 21.03
C SER A 56 13.28 4.51 21.73
N PRO A 57 13.63 5.20 22.83
CA PRO A 57 12.70 6.06 23.56
C PRO A 57 12.01 7.13 22.69
N GLU A 58 12.72 7.65 21.69
CA GLU A 58 12.22 8.68 20.77
C GLU A 58 11.11 8.17 19.83
N ASN A 59 11.09 6.85 19.59
CA ASN A 59 10.17 6.20 18.66
C ASN A 59 8.95 5.59 19.36
N LYS A 60 9.01 5.34 20.68
CA LYS A 60 7.95 4.63 21.43
C LYS A 60 6.55 5.21 21.25
N ASN A 61 6.43 6.52 21.19
CA ASN A 61 5.13 7.19 20.99
C ASN A 61 4.77 7.26 19.50
N LYS A 62 5.77 7.39 18.62
CA LYS A 62 5.57 7.59 17.19
C LYS A 62 5.20 6.31 16.43
N ILE A 63 5.54 5.12 16.96
CA ILE A 63 5.22 3.86 16.29
C ILE A 63 3.72 3.58 16.16
N PHE A 64 2.89 4.29 16.92
CA PHE A 64 1.43 4.25 16.81
C PHE A 64 0.87 5.30 15.85
N ASP A 65 1.71 6.19 15.31
CA ASP A 65 1.31 7.15 14.30
C ASP A 65 1.14 6.45 12.95
N GLN A 66 0.17 6.90 12.16
CA GLN A 66 -0.07 6.35 10.84
C GLN A 66 1.15 6.58 9.93
N PHE A 67 1.50 5.53 9.18
CA PHE A 67 2.63 5.53 8.24
C PHE A 67 4.03 5.70 8.87
N TYR A 68 4.13 5.71 10.20
CA TYR A 68 5.41 5.81 10.84
C TYR A 68 6.21 4.50 10.74
N GLN A 69 7.47 4.62 10.35
CA GLN A 69 8.42 3.51 10.26
C GLN A 69 9.78 3.94 10.81
N ILE A 70 10.45 3.05 11.51
CA ILE A 70 11.80 3.28 12.00
C ILE A 70 12.76 3.09 10.82
N SER A 71 13.43 4.17 10.38
CA SER A 71 14.27 4.21 9.18
C SER A 71 15.57 3.38 9.28
N THR A 72 15.98 3.00 10.49
CA THR A 72 17.23 2.26 10.77
C THR A 72 16.93 0.90 11.35
N VAL A 73 16.61 -0.08 10.49
CA VAL A 73 16.57 -1.50 10.86
C VAL A 73 17.88 -2.13 10.38
N PRO A 74 18.64 -2.87 11.23
CA PRO A 74 19.86 -3.52 10.82
C PRO A 74 19.65 -4.47 9.63
N GLU A 75 20.59 -4.49 8.67
CA GLU A 75 20.56 -5.35 7.46
C GLU A 75 20.42 -6.85 7.78
N SER A 76 20.79 -7.25 9.00
CA SER A 76 20.68 -8.64 9.48
C SER A 76 19.24 -9.17 9.61
N ILE A 77 18.22 -8.31 9.57
CA ILE A 77 16.80 -8.68 9.74
C ILE A 77 16.07 -8.76 8.39
N GLY A 78 16.76 -8.43 7.29
CA GLY A 78 16.17 -8.41 5.94
C GLY A 78 15.27 -7.19 5.72
N THR A 79 15.22 -6.72 4.48
CA THR A 79 14.41 -5.58 4.05
C THR A 79 12.91 -5.94 3.98
N VAL A 80 12.27 -6.17 5.11
CA VAL A 80 10.81 -6.31 5.16
C VAL A 80 10.21 -4.97 5.56
N GLN A 81 9.98 -4.11 4.59
CA GLN A 81 9.23 -2.87 4.79
C GLN A 81 7.78 -3.19 5.17
N GLY A 82 7.36 -2.74 6.35
CA GLY A 82 5.95 -2.73 6.74
C GLY A 82 5.26 -1.49 6.16
N THR A 83 3.93 -1.48 6.14
CA THR A 83 3.14 -0.32 5.67
C THR A 83 3.13 0.85 6.65
N GLY A 84 3.58 0.66 7.91
CA GLY A 84 3.47 1.66 8.98
C GLY A 84 2.04 1.87 9.50
N LEU A 85 1.08 1.03 9.09
CA LEU A 85 -0.33 1.13 9.47
C LEU A 85 -0.73 0.14 10.58
N GLY A 86 0.00 -0.95 10.75
CA GLY A 86 -0.40 -2.03 11.65
C GLY A 86 -0.57 -1.58 13.11
N LEU A 87 0.40 -0.89 13.69
CA LEU A 87 0.33 -0.45 15.08
C LEU A 87 -0.66 0.70 15.29
N ALA A 88 -0.82 1.60 14.31
CA ALA A 88 -1.85 2.63 14.33
C ALA A 88 -3.26 2.01 14.34
N LEU A 89 -3.50 1.01 13.47
CA LEU A 89 -4.75 0.25 13.43
C LEU A 89 -4.97 -0.52 14.74
N THR A 90 -3.92 -1.16 15.27
CA THR A 90 -3.97 -1.86 16.58
C THR A 90 -4.45 -0.92 17.68
N LYS A 91 -3.87 0.28 17.76
CA LYS A 91 -4.29 1.28 18.75
C LYS A 91 -5.73 1.72 18.54
N GLY A 92 -6.15 2.04 17.31
CA GLY A 92 -7.53 2.42 17.00
C GLY A 92 -8.55 1.34 17.36
N ILE A 93 -8.24 0.06 17.11
CA ILE A 93 -9.10 -1.06 17.51
C ILE A 93 -9.18 -1.16 19.04
N LEU A 94 -8.07 -1.06 19.75
CA LEU A 94 -8.05 -1.13 21.21
C LEU A 94 -8.78 0.05 21.84
N ASP A 95 -8.59 1.28 21.31
CA ASP A 95 -9.33 2.46 21.76
C ASP A 95 -10.86 2.29 21.59
N ALA A 96 -11.30 1.70 20.46
CA ALA A 96 -12.70 1.37 20.22
C ALA A 96 -13.26 0.29 21.16
N HIS A 97 -12.40 -0.51 21.77
CA HIS A 97 -12.76 -1.51 22.79
C HIS A 97 -12.53 -1.02 24.23
N HIS A 98 -12.29 0.28 24.41
CA HIS A 98 -11.93 0.86 25.71
C HIS A 98 -10.77 0.14 26.41
N ALA A 99 -9.86 -0.42 25.59
CA ALA A 99 -8.69 -1.15 26.03
C ALA A 99 -7.45 -0.26 25.97
N GLU A 100 -6.46 -0.55 26.80
CA GLU A 100 -5.20 0.18 26.85
C GLU A 100 -4.06 -0.68 26.27
N ILE A 101 -3.10 -0.05 25.59
CA ILE A 101 -1.86 -0.67 25.16
C ILE A 101 -0.67 0.07 25.76
N ILE A 102 0.19 -0.68 26.46
CA ILE A 102 1.41 -0.14 27.08
C ILE A 102 2.61 -0.82 26.43
N LEU A 103 3.58 -0.03 26.01
CA LEU A 103 4.83 -0.49 25.42
C LEU A 103 6.01 -0.30 26.38
N GLU A 104 6.66 -1.41 26.73
CA GLU A 104 7.95 -1.45 27.41
C GLU A 104 8.99 -1.98 26.42
N SER A 105 10.00 -1.17 26.08
CA SER A 105 11.03 -1.59 25.13
C SER A 105 12.31 -0.82 25.34
N ASP A 106 13.43 -1.49 25.17
CA ASP A 106 14.76 -0.89 25.15
C ASP A 106 15.54 -1.42 23.93
N VAL A 107 16.38 -0.59 23.36
CA VAL A 107 17.21 -0.97 22.21
C VAL A 107 18.07 -2.20 22.56
N ASN A 108 18.02 -3.20 21.71
CA ASN A 108 18.70 -4.51 21.84
C ASN A 108 18.28 -5.37 23.05
N LYS A 109 17.14 -5.06 23.69
CA LYS A 109 16.57 -5.90 24.75
C LYS A 109 15.18 -6.45 24.43
N GLY A 110 14.67 -6.10 23.24
CA GLY A 110 13.34 -6.48 22.78
C GLY A 110 12.24 -5.53 23.21
N SER A 111 11.00 -5.93 22.93
CA SER A 111 9.80 -5.17 23.25
C SER A 111 8.78 -6.03 23.99
N ASN A 112 7.95 -5.38 24.79
CA ASN A 112 6.83 -5.99 25.47
C ASN A 112 5.58 -5.12 25.26
N PHE A 113 4.63 -5.61 24.50
CA PHE A 113 3.34 -4.99 24.31
C PHE A 113 2.35 -5.59 25.31
N ASN A 114 1.89 -4.77 26.25
CA ASN A 114 0.92 -5.14 27.26
C ASN A 114 -0.45 -4.56 26.88
N ILE A 115 -1.44 -5.41 26.60
CA ILE A 115 -2.83 -5.03 26.33
C ILE A 115 -3.63 -5.25 27.61
N ILE A 116 -4.42 -4.25 28.00
CA ILE A 116 -5.28 -4.30 29.18
C ILE A 116 -6.73 -4.20 28.71
N LEU A 117 -7.50 -5.25 28.94
CA LEU A 117 -8.91 -5.38 28.56
C LEU A 117 -9.79 -5.37 29.81
N LEU A 118 -10.89 -4.64 29.75
CA LEU A 118 -11.88 -4.61 30.85
C LEU A 118 -12.79 -5.85 30.78
N LYS A 119 -13.10 -6.43 31.94
CA LYS A 119 -14.07 -7.52 32.04
C LYS A 119 -15.50 -7.00 32.00
N GLY A 120 -16.42 -7.86 31.55
CA GLY A 120 -17.83 -7.51 31.44
C GLY A 120 -18.13 -6.59 30.27
N SER A 121 -19.33 -6.02 30.23
CA SER A 121 -19.80 -5.16 29.13
C SER A 121 -20.24 -3.77 29.60
N ALA A 122 -20.01 -3.41 30.87
CA ALA A 122 -20.48 -2.15 31.44
C ALA A 122 -19.81 -0.90 30.87
N HIS A 123 -18.60 -1.07 30.30
CA HIS A 123 -17.84 -0.01 29.66
C HIS A 123 -18.27 0.26 28.22
N PHE A 124 -19.12 -0.59 27.61
CA PHE A 124 -19.71 -0.36 26.30
C PHE A 124 -21.10 0.27 26.43
N THR A 125 -21.41 1.20 25.54
CA THR A 125 -22.77 1.75 25.40
C THR A 125 -23.69 0.72 24.73
N GLU A 126 -25.02 0.92 24.82
CA GLU A 126 -25.99 0.01 24.16
C GLU A 126 -25.85 0.03 22.62
N GLU A 127 -25.35 1.13 22.05
CA GLU A 127 -25.09 1.26 20.60
C GLU A 127 -23.83 0.52 20.15
N GLU A 128 -22.89 0.26 21.07
CA GLU A 128 -21.66 -0.50 20.82
C GLU A 128 -21.87 -2.01 21.00
N LYS A 129 -22.96 -2.42 21.64
CA LYS A 129 -23.32 -3.82 21.86
C LYS A 129 -24.17 -4.34 20.71
N ILE A 130 -23.62 -5.20 19.88
CA ILE A 130 -24.38 -5.90 18.84
C ILE A 130 -24.88 -7.22 19.42
N ILE A 131 -26.21 -7.36 19.56
CA ILE A 131 -26.87 -8.63 19.82
C ILE A 131 -27.15 -9.27 18.46
N THR A 132 -26.72 -10.50 18.24
CA THR A 132 -26.55 -11.22 16.96
C THR A 132 -27.83 -11.49 16.15
N GLU A 133 -28.97 -10.90 16.43
CA GLU A 133 -30.24 -11.19 15.73
C GLU A 133 -30.64 -10.21 14.60
N ASP A 134 -29.93 -9.06 14.41
CA ASP A 134 -30.30 -8.04 13.42
C ASP A 134 -29.18 -7.63 12.45
N LEU A 135 -28.38 -8.59 11.97
CA LEU A 135 -27.19 -8.30 11.16
C LEU A 135 -27.46 -7.73 9.75
N ASP A 136 -28.67 -7.91 9.18
CA ASP A 136 -28.90 -7.59 7.77
C ASP A 136 -29.28 -6.12 7.48
N HIS A 137 -29.81 -5.38 8.44
CA HIS A 137 -30.27 -4.01 8.23
C HIS A 137 -29.40 -2.89 8.83
N ILE A 138 -28.61 -3.19 9.86
CA ILE A 138 -27.75 -2.20 10.54
C ILE A 138 -26.43 -1.99 9.78
N SER A 139 -25.95 -3.01 9.10
CA SER A 139 -24.67 -2.99 8.38
C SER A 139 -24.63 -1.96 7.25
N ILE A 140 -25.67 -1.85 6.44
CA ILE A 140 -25.71 -0.94 5.27
C ILE A 140 -25.76 0.54 5.68
N ARG A 141 -26.41 0.88 6.78
CA ARG A 141 -26.54 2.27 7.25
C ARG A 141 -25.25 2.78 7.89
N LYS A 142 -24.59 1.96 8.71
CA LYS A 142 -23.28 2.27 9.31
C LYS A 142 -22.17 2.32 8.27
N ILE A 143 -22.24 1.49 7.22
CA ILE A 143 -21.32 1.51 6.09
C ILE A 143 -21.46 2.84 5.33
N LYS A 144 -22.68 3.32 5.05
CA LYS A 144 -22.91 4.61 4.41
C LYS A 144 -22.36 5.79 5.23
N ASP A 145 -22.55 5.79 6.54
CA ASP A 145 -22.03 6.84 7.42
C ASP A 145 -20.50 6.79 7.56
N TYR A 146 -19.91 5.59 7.55
CA TYR A 146 -18.47 5.41 7.57
C TYR A 146 -17.82 5.80 6.22
N LEU A 147 -18.47 5.45 5.12
CA LEU A 147 -18.03 5.84 3.77
C LEU A 147 -18.12 7.35 3.55
N SER A 148 -19.16 8.01 4.07
CA SER A 148 -19.28 9.47 4.00
C SER A 148 -18.21 10.18 4.85
N LYS A 149 -17.77 9.60 5.96
CA LYS A 149 -16.65 10.12 6.75
C LYS A 149 -15.31 9.93 6.06
N ILE A 150 -15.07 8.75 5.47
CA ILE A 150 -13.83 8.49 4.71
C ILE A 150 -13.75 9.39 3.48
N SER A 151 -14.83 9.57 2.72
CA SER A 151 -14.83 10.49 1.58
C SER A 151 -14.57 11.94 2.02
N TYR A 152 -15.12 12.36 3.14
CA TYR A 152 -14.89 13.69 3.71
C TYR A 152 -13.45 13.88 4.24
N GLU A 153 -12.85 12.86 4.84
CA GLU A 153 -11.44 12.89 5.28
C GLU A 153 -10.45 12.82 4.11
N ILE A 154 -10.80 12.13 3.04
CA ILE A 154 -10.02 12.12 1.79
C ILE A 154 -10.10 13.48 1.09
N GLU A 155 -11.27 14.14 1.07
CA GLU A 155 -11.44 15.50 0.54
C GLU A 155 -10.68 16.55 1.36
N GLN A 156 -10.52 16.39 2.66
CA GLN A 156 -9.72 17.31 3.49
C GLN A 156 -8.21 17.06 3.41
N ALA A 157 -7.77 15.85 3.10
CA ALA A 157 -6.35 15.51 2.95
C ALA A 157 -5.78 15.93 1.58
N SER A 158 -6.63 16.10 0.57
CA SER A 158 -6.31 16.75 -0.71
C SER A 158 -6.55 18.25 -0.55
N GLY A 159 -5.52 18.96 -0.05
CA GLY A 159 -5.53 20.42 0.10
C GLY A 159 -5.96 21.11 -1.19
N ASP A 160 -6.95 21.97 -1.02
CA ASP A 160 -7.58 22.86 -1.99
C ASP A 160 -6.57 23.56 -2.91
N ASP A 161 -6.51 23.16 -4.16
CA ASP A 161 -6.09 24.02 -5.25
C ASP A 161 -7.10 23.84 -6.40
N GLY A 162 -8.02 24.80 -6.46
CA GLY A 162 -9.18 24.84 -7.35
C GLY A 162 -8.83 24.82 -8.84
N THR A 163 -8.66 23.61 -9.39
CA THR A 163 -8.81 23.38 -10.83
C THR A 163 -9.66 22.13 -11.02
N GLY A 164 -10.87 22.34 -11.47
CA GLY A 164 -11.87 21.28 -11.68
C GLY A 164 -11.47 20.30 -12.76
N ASP A 165 -10.79 19.22 -12.36
CA ASP A 165 -10.78 17.96 -13.07
C ASP A 165 -11.59 16.96 -12.23
N GLN A 166 -12.57 16.30 -12.85
CA GLN A 166 -13.35 15.23 -12.25
C GLN A 166 -12.35 14.18 -11.73
N GLU A 167 -12.21 14.04 -10.41
CA GLU A 167 -11.47 12.93 -9.82
C GLU A 167 -12.00 11.62 -10.39
N THR A 168 -11.21 10.99 -11.23
CA THR A 168 -11.56 9.68 -11.80
C THR A 168 -11.47 8.65 -10.69
N LYS A 169 -12.62 8.09 -10.28
CA LYS A 169 -12.69 7.00 -9.32
C LYS A 169 -11.73 5.88 -9.74
N ASN A 170 -11.00 5.31 -8.78
CA ASN A 170 -10.25 4.08 -9.00
C ASN A 170 -11.17 2.98 -9.53
N SER A 171 -10.65 2.08 -10.34
CA SER A 171 -11.39 0.97 -10.92
C SER A 171 -11.09 -0.35 -10.20
N ILE A 172 -12.13 -1.16 -9.98
CA ILE A 172 -12.03 -2.48 -9.36
C ILE A 172 -12.70 -3.52 -10.27
N LEU A 173 -12.05 -4.67 -10.44
CA LEU A 173 -12.68 -5.84 -11.04
C LEU A 173 -13.04 -6.84 -9.93
N ILE A 174 -14.32 -7.19 -9.83
CA ILE A 174 -14.85 -8.19 -8.90
C ILE A 174 -15.13 -9.47 -9.69
N VAL A 175 -14.55 -10.58 -9.22
CA VAL A 175 -14.68 -11.90 -9.86
C VAL A 175 -15.26 -12.87 -8.84
N GLU A 176 -16.51 -13.27 -9.04
CA GLU A 176 -17.29 -14.12 -8.12
C GLU A 176 -18.32 -14.92 -8.93
N ASP A 177 -18.41 -16.22 -8.71
CA ASP A 177 -19.34 -17.10 -9.44
C ASP A 177 -20.76 -17.10 -8.85
N ASN A 178 -20.89 -16.73 -7.58
CA ASN A 178 -22.19 -16.52 -6.95
C ASN A 178 -22.77 -15.15 -7.35
N GLU A 179 -23.81 -15.16 -8.18
CA GLU A 179 -24.45 -13.96 -8.72
C GLU A 179 -25.00 -13.03 -7.61
N GLU A 180 -25.56 -13.60 -6.53
CA GLU A 180 -26.11 -12.80 -5.42
C GLU A 180 -24.99 -12.06 -4.69
N LEU A 181 -23.88 -12.75 -4.37
CA LEU A 181 -22.73 -12.13 -3.74
C LEU A 181 -22.05 -11.11 -4.66
N LEU A 182 -21.95 -11.41 -5.97
CA LEU A 182 -21.42 -10.49 -6.96
C LEU A 182 -22.21 -9.17 -7.01
N GLN A 183 -23.56 -9.24 -6.97
CA GLN A 183 -24.42 -8.05 -6.93
C GLN A 183 -24.28 -7.28 -5.61
N VAL A 184 -24.18 -7.97 -4.49
CA VAL A 184 -23.94 -7.31 -3.18
C VAL A 184 -22.61 -6.55 -3.22
N LEU A 185 -21.53 -7.19 -3.68
CA LEU A 185 -20.22 -6.55 -3.79
C LEU A 185 -20.25 -5.37 -4.77
N TYR A 186 -20.95 -5.53 -5.91
CA TYR A 186 -21.14 -4.41 -6.85
C TYR A 186 -21.74 -3.18 -6.17
N HIS A 187 -22.87 -3.32 -5.48
CA HIS A 187 -23.55 -2.20 -4.81
C HIS A 187 -22.73 -1.58 -3.67
N VAL A 188 -21.87 -2.38 -3.05
CA VAL A 188 -20.97 -1.91 -1.98
C VAL A 188 -19.81 -1.07 -2.55
N PHE A 189 -19.24 -1.49 -3.68
CA PHE A 189 -18.05 -0.83 -4.24
C PHE A 189 -18.38 0.30 -5.22
N GLU A 190 -19.53 0.27 -5.91
CA GLU A 190 -19.95 1.27 -6.91
C GLU A 190 -19.92 2.73 -6.42
N PRO A 191 -20.29 3.06 -5.16
CA PRO A 191 -20.21 4.44 -4.68
C PRO A 191 -18.78 5.02 -4.69
N VAL A 192 -17.76 4.18 -4.49
CA VAL A 192 -16.34 4.57 -4.34
C VAL A 192 -15.49 4.25 -5.57
N TYR A 193 -15.82 3.16 -6.29
CA TYR A 193 -15.04 2.65 -7.41
C TYR A 193 -15.83 2.65 -8.72
N HIS A 194 -15.10 2.62 -9.82
CA HIS A 194 -15.65 2.17 -11.10
C HIS A 194 -15.55 0.64 -11.16
N VAL A 195 -16.70 -0.04 -11.05
CA VAL A 195 -16.75 -1.50 -10.84
C VAL A 195 -16.90 -2.24 -12.17
N PHE A 196 -16.01 -3.18 -12.43
CA PHE A 196 -16.16 -4.23 -13.43
C PHE A 196 -16.51 -5.55 -12.73
N MET A 197 -17.28 -6.41 -13.38
CA MET A 197 -17.70 -7.71 -12.84
C MET A 197 -17.32 -8.86 -13.78
N ALA A 198 -16.97 -10.02 -13.22
CA ALA A 198 -16.77 -11.27 -13.95
C ALA A 198 -17.29 -12.45 -13.11
N ARG A 199 -17.71 -13.52 -13.77
CA ARG A 199 -18.36 -14.70 -13.13
C ARG A 199 -17.44 -15.90 -12.97
N ASN A 200 -16.23 -15.85 -13.47
CA ASN A 200 -15.23 -16.91 -13.36
C ASN A 200 -13.84 -16.34 -13.67
N GLY A 201 -12.79 -17.12 -13.39
CA GLY A 201 -11.41 -16.67 -13.58
C GLY A 201 -11.03 -16.44 -15.05
N GLU A 202 -11.63 -17.11 -16.02
CA GLU A 202 -11.35 -16.88 -17.46
C GLU A 202 -11.84 -15.50 -17.90
N GLU A 203 -13.10 -15.18 -17.57
CA GLU A 203 -13.68 -13.86 -17.80
C GLU A 203 -12.91 -12.77 -17.03
N GLY A 204 -12.55 -13.07 -15.76
CA GLY A 204 -11.75 -12.20 -14.91
C GLY A 204 -10.40 -11.85 -15.53
N LEU A 205 -9.66 -12.86 -16.01
CA LEU A 205 -8.37 -12.65 -16.68
C LEU A 205 -8.51 -11.81 -17.95
N ALA A 206 -9.51 -12.16 -18.81
CA ALA A 206 -9.76 -11.41 -20.04
C ALA A 206 -10.07 -9.93 -19.76
N LYS A 207 -10.96 -9.66 -18.79
CA LYS A 207 -11.30 -8.28 -18.37
C LYS A 207 -10.13 -7.56 -17.70
N THR A 208 -9.29 -8.24 -16.93
CA THR A 208 -8.08 -7.66 -16.36
C THR A 208 -7.14 -7.15 -17.44
N ILE A 209 -6.94 -7.95 -18.50
CA ILE A 209 -6.06 -7.56 -19.62
C ILE A 209 -6.68 -6.43 -20.45
N GLU A 210 -7.99 -6.48 -20.69
CA GLU A 210 -8.70 -5.47 -21.50
C GLU A 210 -8.89 -4.15 -20.80
N LYS A 211 -9.39 -4.18 -19.55
CA LYS A 211 -9.80 -2.97 -18.81
C LYS A 211 -8.68 -2.40 -17.93
N GLN A 212 -7.68 -3.20 -17.59
CA GLN A 212 -6.57 -2.83 -16.72
C GLN A 212 -7.04 -2.12 -15.43
N PRO A 213 -7.85 -2.80 -14.58
CA PRO A 213 -8.35 -2.21 -13.35
C PRO A 213 -7.21 -1.90 -12.38
N ASP A 214 -7.43 -0.95 -11.47
CA ASP A 214 -6.44 -0.59 -10.45
C ASP A 214 -6.27 -1.69 -9.40
N ILE A 215 -7.29 -2.53 -9.19
CA ILE A 215 -7.28 -3.68 -8.28
C ILE A 215 -8.23 -4.77 -8.75
N VAL A 216 -7.88 -6.03 -8.48
CA VAL A 216 -8.74 -7.21 -8.71
C VAL A 216 -9.11 -7.83 -7.36
N LEU A 217 -10.40 -8.04 -7.14
CA LEU A 217 -10.97 -8.78 -6.02
C LEU A 217 -11.58 -10.07 -6.58
N SER A 218 -11.14 -11.23 -6.12
CA SER A 218 -11.60 -12.49 -6.69
C SER A 218 -11.89 -13.53 -5.63
N ASP A 219 -12.96 -14.32 -5.82
CA ASP A 219 -13.09 -15.58 -5.09
C ASP A 219 -11.95 -16.52 -5.48
N LEU A 220 -11.53 -17.34 -4.52
CA LEU A 220 -10.51 -18.37 -4.70
C LEU A 220 -11.05 -19.56 -5.50
N MET A 221 -12.27 -20.00 -5.19
CA MET A 221 -12.86 -21.23 -5.71
C MET A 221 -14.00 -20.92 -6.68
N MET A 222 -13.73 -21.00 -7.97
CA MET A 222 -14.70 -20.75 -9.04
C MET A 222 -14.62 -21.83 -10.11
N PRO A 223 -15.71 -22.08 -10.87
CA PRO A 223 -15.71 -22.98 -12.01
C PRO A 223 -14.84 -22.46 -13.16
N LEU A 224 -14.44 -23.34 -14.06
CA LEU A 224 -13.60 -23.11 -15.25
C LEU A 224 -12.15 -22.76 -14.89
N MET A 225 -11.92 -21.65 -14.23
CA MET A 225 -10.62 -21.19 -13.74
C MET A 225 -10.76 -20.66 -12.33
N SER A 226 -9.98 -21.19 -11.40
CA SER A 226 -9.96 -20.71 -10.01
C SER A 226 -9.33 -19.32 -9.90
N GLY A 227 -9.65 -18.60 -8.81
CA GLY A 227 -9.03 -17.30 -8.52
C GLY A 227 -7.51 -17.40 -8.31
N SER A 228 -7.03 -18.52 -7.76
CA SER A 228 -5.59 -18.78 -7.62
C SER A 228 -4.88 -18.95 -8.97
N GLU A 229 -5.48 -19.69 -9.89
CA GLU A 229 -4.95 -19.86 -11.25
C GLU A 229 -5.00 -18.55 -12.03
N MET A 230 -6.10 -17.80 -11.92
CA MET A 230 -6.22 -16.46 -12.51
C MET A 230 -5.15 -15.51 -11.95
N CYS A 231 -4.96 -15.48 -10.63
CA CYS A 231 -3.93 -14.69 -9.98
C CYS A 231 -2.54 -15.01 -10.53
N LEU A 232 -2.18 -16.28 -10.61
CA LEU A 232 -0.90 -16.71 -11.19
C LEU A 232 -0.73 -16.21 -12.64
N LYS A 233 -1.78 -16.34 -13.47
CA LYS A 233 -1.76 -15.86 -14.86
C LYS A 233 -1.65 -14.33 -14.94
N ILE A 234 -2.30 -13.58 -14.05
CA ILE A 234 -2.14 -12.12 -13.95
C ILE A 234 -0.69 -11.79 -13.56
N LYS A 235 -0.15 -12.40 -12.50
CA LYS A 235 1.19 -12.11 -11.96
C LYS A 235 2.32 -12.55 -12.90
N THR A 236 2.07 -13.48 -13.78
CA THR A 236 3.03 -13.90 -14.83
C THR A 236 2.82 -13.19 -16.17
N ASN A 237 1.78 -12.39 -16.33
CA ASN A 237 1.53 -11.63 -17.54
C ASN A 237 2.20 -10.25 -17.49
N PHE A 238 3.12 -9.99 -18.40
CA PHE A 238 3.89 -8.74 -18.45
C PHE A 238 3.04 -7.47 -18.42
N THR A 239 1.89 -7.45 -19.06
CA THR A 239 1.07 -6.23 -19.18
C THR A 239 0.31 -5.86 -17.91
N VAL A 240 -0.04 -6.84 -17.07
CA VAL A 240 -0.94 -6.68 -15.92
C VAL A 240 -0.38 -7.18 -14.59
N CYS A 241 0.87 -7.70 -14.55
CA CYS A 241 1.45 -8.26 -13.33
C CYS A 241 1.59 -7.25 -12.19
N HIS A 242 1.58 -5.97 -12.49
CA HIS A 242 1.61 -4.88 -11.51
C HIS A 242 0.27 -4.67 -10.79
N ILE A 243 -0.85 -5.18 -11.31
CA ILE A 243 -2.16 -4.98 -10.72
C ILE A 243 -2.28 -5.81 -9.44
N PRO A 244 -2.64 -5.21 -8.30
CA PRO A 244 -2.86 -5.95 -7.07
C PRO A 244 -4.08 -6.87 -7.16
N VAL A 245 -3.93 -8.07 -6.59
CA VAL A 245 -4.98 -9.10 -6.55
C VAL A 245 -5.25 -9.46 -5.10
N VAL A 246 -6.51 -9.31 -4.67
CA VAL A 246 -7.03 -9.73 -3.37
C VAL A 246 -7.86 -10.98 -3.57
N LEU A 247 -7.56 -12.06 -2.84
CA LEU A 247 -8.30 -13.31 -2.94
C LEU A 247 -9.23 -13.50 -1.73
N LEU A 248 -10.49 -13.84 -2.00
CA LEU A 248 -11.48 -14.23 -1.00
C LEU A 248 -11.40 -15.74 -0.80
N THR A 249 -11.24 -16.22 0.43
CA THR A 249 -11.00 -17.65 0.72
C THR A 249 -11.90 -18.17 1.82
N ALA A 250 -12.31 -19.45 1.75
CA ALA A 250 -13.02 -20.08 2.84
C ALA A 250 -12.09 -20.38 4.03
N GLN A 251 -12.61 -20.31 5.25
CA GLN A 251 -11.86 -20.48 6.51
C GLN A 251 -11.13 -21.83 6.63
N THR A 252 -11.62 -22.89 5.97
CA THR A 252 -11.02 -24.23 5.96
C THR A 252 -9.80 -24.37 5.05
N ALA A 253 -9.51 -23.36 4.22
CA ALA A 253 -8.39 -23.36 3.28
C ALA A 253 -7.10 -22.75 3.84
N ILE A 254 -6.99 -22.58 5.17
CA ILE A 254 -5.81 -21.95 5.81
C ILE A 254 -4.54 -22.79 5.61
N GLU A 255 -4.64 -24.11 5.53
CA GLU A 255 -3.47 -24.98 5.24
C GLU A 255 -3.03 -24.89 3.78
N SER A 256 -3.95 -24.62 2.84
CA SER A 256 -3.63 -24.31 1.43
C SER A 256 -3.17 -22.85 1.21
N ASN A 257 -3.31 -21.96 2.21
CA ASN A 257 -2.87 -20.57 2.14
C ASN A 257 -1.35 -20.43 1.99
N ILE A 258 -0.55 -21.38 2.49
CA ILE A 258 0.92 -21.38 2.29
C ILE A 258 1.26 -21.61 0.82
N GLU A 259 0.51 -22.42 0.10
CA GLU A 259 0.66 -22.57 -1.35
C GLU A 259 0.15 -21.33 -2.11
N SER A 260 -0.95 -20.76 -1.67
CA SER A 260 -1.53 -19.57 -2.28
C SER A 260 -0.67 -18.28 -2.08
N LEU A 261 0.03 -18.14 -0.95
CA LEU A 261 1.06 -17.10 -0.74
C LEU A 261 2.22 -17.23 -1.73
N LYS A 262 2.53 -18.46 -2.21
CA LYS A 262 3.51 -18.70 -3.27
C LYS A 262 3.01 -18.27 -4.66
N LEU A 263 1.70 -18.05 -4.84
CA LEU A 263 1.09 -17.64 -6.11
C LEU A 263 1.16 -16.13 -6.38
N GLY A 264 1.65 -15.34 -5.43
CA GLY A 264 1.91 -13.91 -5.61
C GLY A 264 0.70 -12.99 -5.45
N ALA A 265 -0.39 -13.42 -4.81
CA ALA A 265 -1.48 -12.52 -4.44
C ALA A 265 -1.01 -11.49 -3.41
N ASP A 266 -1.55 -10.27 -3.50
CA ASP A 266 -1.13 -9.15 -2.66
C ASP A 266 -1.83 -9.17 -1.29
N ASP A 267 -3.04 -9.74 -1.19
CA ASP A 267 -3.75 -9.96 0.07
C ASP A 267 -4.74 -11.12 -0.02
N TYR A 268 -5.15 -11.63 1.17
CA TYR A 268 -6.14 -12.69 1.34
C TYR A 268 -7.14 -12.29 2.41
N ILE A 269 -8.43 -12.55 2.15
CA ILE A 269 -9.51 -12.27 3.10
C ILE A 269 -10.38 -13.51 3.22
N THR A 270 -10.57 -13.98 4.45
CA THR A 270 -11.38 -15.18 4.74
C THR A 270 -12.88 -14.87 4.70
N LYS A 271 -13.66 -15.74 4.05
CA LYS A 271 -15.12 -15.76 4.15
C LYS A 271 -15.55 -16.48 5.44
N PRO A 272 -16.51 -15.96 6.25
CA PRO A 272 -17.23 -14.72 6.06
C PRO A 272 -16.37 -13.49 6.37
N PHE A 273 -16.51 -12.41 5.60
CA PHE A 273 -15.76 -11.18 5.74
C PHE A 273 -16.67 -9.99 6.12
N ASP A 274 -16.10 -9.07 6.86
CA ASP A 274 -16.68 -7.75 7.07
C ASP A 274 -16.42 -6.86 5.84
N ILE A 275 -17.48 -6.23 5.33
CA ILE A 275 -17.41 -5.39 4.12
C ILE A 275 -16.54 -4.16 4.34
N ALA A 276 -16.60 -3.53 5.51
CA ALA A 276 -15.77 -2.36 5.82
C ALA A 276 -14.30 -2.74 5.86
N LEU A 277 -13.96 -3.92 6.40
CA LEU A 277 -12.61 -4.46 6.36
C LEU A 277 -12.13 -4.73 4.93
N LEU A 278 -12.99 -5.35 4.10
CA LEU A 278 -12.67 -5.65 2.70
C LEU A 278 -12.34 -4.36 1.94
N MET A 279 -13.18 -3.33 2.08
CA MET A 279 -12.96 -2.02 1.48
C MET A 279 -11.68 -1.35 2.00
N ALA A 280 -11.45 -1.38 3.32
CA ALA A 280 -10.26 -0.80 3.92
C ALA A 280 -8.97 -1.46 3.39
N ARG A 281 -8.96 -2.77 3.19
CA ARG A 281 -7.81 -3.49 2.62
C ARG A 281 -7.56 -3.13 1.15
N CYS A 282 -8.62 -3.06 0.32
CA CYS A 282 -8.51 -2.61 -1.06
C CYS A 282 -7.96 -1.18 -1.13
N ASN A 283 -8.52 -0.26 -0.33
CA ASN A 283 -8.05 1.12 -0.25
C ASN A 283 -6.60 1.23 0.21
N ASN A 284 -6.18 0.44 1.20
CA ASN A 284 -4.82 0.46 1.71
C ASN A 284 -3.80 0.01 0.67
N LEU A 285 -4.11 -1.01 -0.13
CA LEU A 285 -3.24 -1.45 -1.23
C LEU A 285 -3.07 -0.35 -2.29
N LEU A 286 -4.17 0.30 -2.68
CA LEU A 286 -4.15 1.39 -3.66
C LEU A 286 -3.43 2.63 -3.12
N ASN A 287 -3.75 3.06 -1.90
CA ASN A 287 -3.14 4.23 -1.27
C ASN A 287 -1.65 4.04 -1.01
N GLY A 288 -1.24 2.86 -0.52
CA GLY A 288 0.17 2.54 -0.33
C GLY A 288 0.97 2.69 -1.62
N ARG A 289 0.39 2.24 -2.74
CA ARG A 289 0.99 2.38 -4.06
C ARG A 289 1.04 3.84 -4.51
N ARG A 290 -0.05 4.59 -4.35
CA ARG A 290 -0.11 6.01 -4.69
C ARG A 290 0.93 6.83 -3.92
N ILE A 291 1.07 6.60 -2.62
CA ILE A 291 2.09 7.26 -1.79
C ILE A 291 3.51 6.98 -2.29
N LEU A 292 3.80 5.73 -2.69
CA LEU A 292 5.11 5.39 -3.25
C LEU A 292 5.35 6.10 -4.59
N GLN A 293 4.34 6.18 -5.45
CA GLN A 293 4.39 6.88 -6.74
C GLN A 293 4.61 8.40 -6.55
N GLU A 294 3.89 9.02 -5.63
CA GLU A 294 4.04 10.44 -5.28
C GLU A 294 5.43 10.74 -4.70
N ARG A 295 5.89 9.90 -3.77
CA ARG A 295 7.26 10.03 -3.23
C ARG A 295 8.31 9.87 -4.32
N PHE A 296 8.15 8.92 -5.23
CA PHE A 296 9.06 8.79 -6.37
C PHE A 296 9.06 10.04 -7.24
N ALA A 297 7.90 10.63 -7.53
CA ALA A 297 7.81 11.82 -8.36
C ALA A 297 8.54 13.03 -7.75
N HIS A 298 8.46 13.23 -6.44
CA HIS A 298 8.95 14.45 -5.78
C HIS A 298 10.26 14.29 -5.00
N SER A 299 10.72 13.06 -4.68
CA SER A 299 11.97 12.83 -3.96
C SER A 299 13.16 12.65 -4.91
N THR A 300 14.30 13.19 -4.51
CA THR A 300 15.57 13.03 -5.24
C THR A 300 16.20 11.64 -5.07
N ASP A 301 15.97 11.00 -3.92
CA ASP A 301 16.70 9.81 -3.46
C ASP A 301 16.02 8.48 -3.76
N ILE A 302 14.76 8.51 -4.23
CA ILE A 302 13.98 7.28 -4.48
C ILE A 302 14.26 6.77 -5.90
N SER A 303 14.82 5.57 -5.97
CA SER A 303 15.03 4.86 -7.22
C SER A 303 13.70 4.41 -7.84
N PRO A 304 13.55 4.39 -9.18
CA PRO A 304 12.37 3.84 -9.84
C PRO A 304 12.11 2.38 -9.48
N TYR A 305 13.11 1.62 -9.08
CA TYR A 305 13.00 0.19 -8.70
C TYR A 305 12.16 -0.05 -7.44
N THR A 306 12.02 0.96 -6.59
CA THR A 306 11.18 0.87 -5.38
C THR A 306 9.68 0.80 -5.69
N LEU A 307 9.28 1.16 -6.92
CA LEU A 307 7.90 1.08 -7.40
C LEU A 307 7.53 -0.33 -7.88
N ALA A 308 8.52 -1.20 -8.07
CA ALA A 308 8.28 -2.55 -8.56
C ALA A 308 7.67 -3.44 -7.48
N SER A 309 6.53 -4.04 -7.77
CA SER A 309 5.87 -5.03 -6.90
C SER A 309 6.36 -6.46 -7.13
N ASN A 310 7.05 -6.71 -8.24
CA ASN A 310 7.56 -8.03 -8.64
C ASN A 310 8.84 -7.90 -9.49
N GLU A 311 9.51 -9.02 -9.75
CA GLU A 311 10.77 -9.05 -10.49
C GLU A 311 10.62 -8.61 -11.96
N MET A 312 9.47 -8.90 -12.61
CA MET A 312 9.24 -8.47 -13.99
C MET A 312 9.12 -6.94 -14.10
N ASP A 313 8.44 -6.30 -13.14
CA ASP A 313 8.34 -4.85 -13.07
C ASP A 313 9.71 -4.23 -12.76
N ARG A 314 10.50 -4.85 -11.88
CA ARG A 314 11.86 -4.42 -11.58
C ARG A 314 12.73 -4.42 -12.84
N ASN A 315 12.81 -5.56 -13.52
CA ASN A 315 13.60 -5.71 -14.74
C ASN A 315 13.15 -4.73 -15.84
N PHE A 316 11.85 -4.50 -15.95
CA PHE A 316 11.29 -3.52 -16.87
C PHE A 316 11.74 -2.09 -16.53
N LEU A 317 11.63 -1.67 -15.27
CA LEU A 317 12.05 -0.34 -14.82
C LEU A 317 13.58 -0.16 -14.92
N GLU A 318 14.37 -1.20 -14.64
CA GLU A 318 15.83 -1.18 -14.82
C GLU A 318 16.20 -0.95 -16.27
N LYS A 319 15.59 -1.69 -17.20
CA LYS A 319 15.80 -1.50 -18.64
C LYS A 319 15.34 -0.10 -19.08
N ALA A 320 14.16 0.35 -18.65
CA ALA A 320 13.63 1.66 -18.98
C ALA A 320 14.54 2.79 -18.50
N ASN A 321 15.00 2.72 -17.24
CA ASN A 321 15.92 3.69 -16.68
C ASN A 321 17.23 3.75 -17.44
N LYS A 322 17.84 2.60 -17.75
CA LYS A 322 19.09 2.51 -18.51
C LYS A 322 18.96 3.15 -19.89
N ILE A 323 17.89 2.82 -20.63
CA ILE A 323 17.63 3.41 -21.96
C ILE A 323 17.49 4.94 -21.87
N ILE A 324 16.74 5.44 -20.88
CA ILE A 324 16.58 6.88 -20.70
C ILE A 324 17.90 7.54 -20.31
N GLU A 325 18.71 6.94 -19.46
CA GLU A 325 20.03 7.47 -19.07
C GLU A 325 20.99 7.53 -20.27
N GLU A 326 21.04 6.51 -21.11
CA GLU A 326 21.88 6.45 -22.32
C GLU A 326 21.49 7.50 -23.36
N ASN A 327 20.19 7.85 -23.43
CA ASN A 327 19.63 8.82 -24.36
C ASN A 327 19.36 10.19 -23.75
N MET A 328 19.78 10.45 -22.52
CA MET A 328 19.36 11.61 -21.73
C MET A 328 19.75 12.95 -22.39
N ALA A 329 20.89 13.00 -23.06
CA ALA A 329 21.38 14.19 -23.73
C ALA A 329 20.76 14.41 -25.12
N ASN A 330 20.04 13.44 -25.67
CA ASN A 330 19.42 13.54 -26.99
C ASN A 330 18.06 14.30 -26.90
N PRO A 331 17.95 15.51 -27.47
CA PRO A 331 16.70 16.27 -27.43
C PRO A 331 15.59 15.65 -28.29
N ASP A 332 15.93 14.82 -29.26
CA ASP A 332 14.99 14.16 -30.19
C ASP A 332 14.52 12.79 -29.65
N PHE A 333 15.07 12.32 -28.50
CA PHE A 333 14.63 11.09 -27.89
C PHE A 333 13.25 11.26 -27.24
N GLY A 334 12.23 10.75 -27.91
CA GLY A 334 10.83 10.83 -27.49
C GLY A 334 10.21 9.45 -27.25
N ILE A 335 8.89 9.43 -27.11
CA ILE A 335 8.11 8.21 -26.81
C ILE A 335 8.30 7.15 -27.92
N ASN A 336 8.49 7.56 -29.17
CA ASN A 336 8.64 6.64 -30.30
C ASN A 336 9.94 5.84 -30.20
N GLU A 337 11.03 6.55 -30.03
CA GLU A 337 12.36 6.00 -29.87
C GLU A 337 12.41 5.13 -28.61
N PHE A 338 11.85 5.64 -27.50
CA PHE A 338 11.76 4.90 -26.25
C PHE A 338 10.97 3.59 -26.40
N SER A 339 9.83 3.61 -27.12
CA SER A 339 9.05 2.40 -27.35
C SER A 339 9.78 1.38 -28.23
N GLN A 340 10.54 1.85 -29.22
CA GLN A 340 11.35 1.00 -30.09
C GLN A 340 12.50 0.32 -29.31
N GLU A 341 13.25 1.07 -28.50
CA GLU A 341 14.35 0.51 -27.70
C GLU A 341 13.86 -0.44 -26.59
N MET A 342 12.69 -0.18 -26.05
CA MET A 342 12.03 -1.12 -25.13
C MET A 342 11.53 -2.39 -25.83
N ASN A 343 11.43 -2.42 -27.16
CA ASN A 343 10.76 -3.45 -27.97
C ASN A 343 9.28 -3.63 -27.62
N LEU A 344 8.57 -2.53 -27.40
CA LEU A 344 7.16 -2.51 -27.02
C LEU A 344 6.36 -1.59 -27.94
N GLY A 345 5.10 -1.93 -28.17
CA GLY A 345 4.15 -0.99 -28.78
C GLY A 345 3.89 0.21 -27.84
N ARG A 346 3.61 1.40 -28.41
CA ARG A 346 3.36 2.64 -27.62
C ARG A 346 2.30 2.46 -26.54
N THR A 347 1.20 1.79 -26.88
CA THR A 347 0.10 1.54 -25.93
C THR A 347 0.57 0.67 -24.78
N SER A 348 1.31 -0.42 -25.05
CA SER A 348 1.84 -1.32 -24.03
C SER A 348 2.85 -0.60 -23.12
N LEU A 349 3.75 0.22 -23.71
CA LEU A 349 4.69 1.04 -22.94
C LEU A 349 3.93 2.03 -22.05
N PHE A 350 2.94 2.75 -22.61
CA PHE A 350 2.15 3.72 -21.89
C PHE A 350 1.44 3.08 -20.69
N ASN A 351 0.71 1.99 -20.92
CA ASN A 351 -0.03 1.30 -19.88
C ASN A 351 0.90 0.75 -18.79
N LYS A 352 2.04 0.17 -19.18
CA LYS A 352 2.99 -0.40 -18.24
C LYS A 352 3.68 0.66 -17.38
N ILE A 353 4.19 1.74 -17.98
CA ILE A 353 4.78 2.86 -17.22
C ILE A 353 3.74 3.49 -16.31
N LYS A 354 2.57 3.84 -16.87
CA LYS A 354 1.50 4.47 -16.07
C LYS A 354 1.03 3.56 -14.94
N GLY A 355 0.84 2.28 -15.23
CA GLY A 355 0.42 1.30 -14.25
C GLY A 355 1.40 1.17 -13.08
N ILE A 356 2.72 1.18 -13.30
CA ILE A 356 3.71 1.05 -12.23
C ILE A 356 3.98 2.39 -11.54
N THR A 357 4.18 3.46 -12.30
CA THR A 357 4.71 4.74 -11.81
C THR A 357 3.65 5.81 -11.55
N GLY A 358 2.41 5.61 -12.01
CA GLY A 358 1.36 6.63 -12.01
C GLY A 358 1.57 7.72 -13.07
N GLN A 359 2.70 7.75 -13.76
CA GLN A 359 3.11 8.80 -14.71
C GLN A 359 2.94 8.34 -16.16
N THR A 360 2.73 9.30 -17.06
CA THR A 360 2.88 9.00 -18.50
C THR A 360 4.36 8.70 -18.82
N PRO A 361 4.67 7.99 -19.92
CA PRO A 361 6.08 7.77 -20.33
C PRO A 361 6.89 9.06 -20.49
N ASN A 362 6.25 10.14 -20.95
CA ASN A 362 6.91 11.43 -21.08
C ASN A 362 7.23 12.05 -19.70
N ASP A 363 6.26 12.03 -18.78
CA ASP A 363 6.45 12.56 -17.42
C ASP A 363 7.51 11.74 -16.67
N PHE A 364 7.52 10.41 -16.86
CA PHE A 364 8.54 9.52 -16.29
C PHE A 364 9.95 9.86 -16.79
N MET A 365 10.12 10.10 -18.11
CA MET A 365 11.39 10.55 -18.67
C MET A 365 11.81 11.91 -18.09
N ILE A 366 10.87 12.86 -17.98
CA ILE A 366 11.13 14.18 -17.37
C ILE A 366 11.53 14.02 -15.91
N THR A 367 10.80 13.20 -15.13
CA THR A 367 11.12 12.94 -13.74
C THR A 367 12.55 12.42 -13.56
N LEU A 368 13.00 11.47 -14.38
CA LEU A 368 14.36 10.95 -14.33
C LEU A 368 15.40 12.02 -14.72
N LYS A 369 15.12 12.83 -15.74
CA LYS A 369 15.98 13.97 -16.12
C LYS A 369 16.09 15.01 -15.00
N MET A 370 15.00 15.30 -14.30
CA MET A 370 14.99 16.23 -13.16
C MET A 370 15.78 15.68 -11.95
N LYS A 371 15.67 14.39 -11.66
CA LYS A 371 16.49 13.72 -10.62
C LYS A 371 17.99 13.78 -10.98
N LYS A 372 18.34 13.59 -12.25
CA LYS A 372 19.73 13.75 -12.71
C LYS A 372 20.18 15.21 -12.63
N ALA A 373 19.26 16.17 -12.85
CA ALA A 373 19.56 17.58 -12.70
C ALA A 373 19.95 17.93 -11.25
N THR A 374 19.22 17.43 -10.23
CA THR A 374 19.59 17.66 -8.83
C THR A 374 20.98 17.14 -8.51
N PHE A 375 21.30 15.92 -8.99
CA PHE A 375 22.64 15.35 -8.85
C PHE A 375 23.74 16.25 -9.48
N LEU A 376 23.50 16.75 -10.72
CA LEU A 376 24.45 17.62 -11.39
C LEU A 376 24.60 18.99 -10.70
N LEU A 377 23.49 19.56 -10.22
CA LEU A 377 23.49 20.86 -9.49
C LEU A 377 24.28 20.77 -8.18
N THR A 378 24.22 19.63 -7.49
CA THR A 378 24.90 19.42 -6.21
C THR A 378 26.38 19.08 -6.38
N ASN A 379 26.69 18.18 -7.33
CA ASN A 379 28.04 17.61 -7.44
C ASN A 379 28.96 18.32 -8.45
N ASN A 380 28.43 19.23 -9.29
CA ASN A 380 29.17 19.94 -10.32
C ASN A 380 28.93 21.45 -10.21
N PRO A 381 29.48 22.11 -9.19
CA PRO A 381 29.24 23.55 -8.93
C PRO A 381 29.74 24.45 -10.07
N GLU A 382 30.69 23.99 -10.90
CA GLU A 382 31.20 24.71 -12.05
C GLU A 382 30.22 24.81 -13.23
N LEU A 383 29.23 23.90 -13.32
CA LEU A 383 28.26 23.93 -14.40
C LEU A 383 27.21 25.00 -14.19
N ASN A 384 26.93 25.82 -15.18
CA ASN A 384 25.80 26.75 -15.14
C ASN A 384 24.47 26.02 -15.49
N ILE A 385 23.33 26.69 -15.22
CA ILE A 385 22.00 26.10 -15.45
C ILE A 385 21.78 25.77 -16.91
N SER A 386 22.31 26.57 -17.84
CA SER A 386 22.21 26.30 -19.29
C SER A 386 23.00 25.07 -19.72
N ASP A 387 24.21 24.87 -19.16
CA ASP A 387 25.01 23.67 -19.42
C ASP A 387 24.26 22.41 -18.97
N ILE A 388 23.68 22.42 -17.79
CA ILE A 388 22.88 21.30 -17.26
C ILE A 388 21.65 21.06 -18.13
N THR A 389 20.97 22.12 -18.56
CA THR A 389 19.79 22.04 -19.43
C THR A 389 20.11 21.25 -20.72
N TYR A 390 21.18 21.65 -21.42
CA TYR A 390 21.54 21.01 -22.68
C TYR A 390 22.11 19.60 -22.49
N ARG A 391 22.84 19.33 -21.41
CA ARG A 391 23.33 17.99 -21.07
C ARG A 391 22.19 17.00 -20.80
N LEU A 392 21.06 17.50 -20.36
CA LEU A 392 19.84 16.69 -20.12
C LEU A 392 18.89 16.66 -21.33
N GLY A 393 19.34 17.16 -22.51
CA GLY A 393 18.57 17.13 -23.74
C GLY A 393 17.32 18.03 -23.74
N PHE A 394 17.33 19.13 -22.98
CA PHE A 394 16.29 20.15 -23.07
C PHE A 394 16.70 21.23 -24.06
N ASN A 395 15.78 21.62 -24.93
CA ASN A 395 16.01 22.68 -25.93
C ASN A 395 15.88 24.10 -25.34
N SER A 396 15.37 24.26 -24.12
CA SER A 396 15.08 25.58 -23.52
C SER A 396 15.32 25.58 -22.01
N PRO A 397 16.25 26.45 -21.52
CA PRO A 397 16.45 26.66 -20.07
C PRO A 397 15.16 27.12 -19.35
N LYS A 398 14.28 27.84 -20.05
CA LYS A 398 13.00 28.29 -19.50
C LYS A 398 12.07 27.09 -19.22
N TYR A 399 11.97 26.16 -20.18
CA TYR A 399 11.15 24.96 -20.01
C TYR A 399 11.74 24.02 -18.95
N PHE A 400 13.06 23.81 -18.95
CA PHE A 400 13.76 23.06 -17.91
C PHE A 400 13.47 23.63 -16.51
N SER A 401 13.63 24.97 -16.33
CA SER A 401 13.38 25.61 -15.04
C SER A 401 11.93 25.51 -14.59
N LYS A 402 10.99 25.50 -15.54
CA LYS A 402 9.56 25.27 -15.24
C LYS A 402 9.33 23.86 -14.71
N CYS A 403 9.78 22.83 -15.44
CA CYS A 403 9.66 21.42 -15.01
C CYS A 403 10.32 21.16 -13.65
N PHE A 404 11.50 21.75 -13.43
CA PHE A 404 12.22 21.60 -12.17
C PHE A 404 11.46 22.22 -11.01
N LYS A 405 10.89 23.43 -11.20
CA LYS A 405 10.10 24.09 -10.18
C LYS A 405 8.78 23.35 -9.88
N GLU A 406 8.12 22.83 -10.89
CA GLU A 406 6.90 22.02 -10.74
C GLU A 406 7.18 20.75 -9.92
N GLN A 407 8.34 20.11 -10.13
CA GLN A 407 8.68 18.86 -9.45
C GLN A 407 9.23 19.07 -8.03
N PHE A 408 10.06 20.08 -7.80
CA PHE A 408 10.76 20.28 -6.51
C PHE A 408 10.33 21.53 -5.75
N GLY A 409 9.36 22.30 -6.24
CA GLY A 409 8.82 23.48 -5.57
C GLY A 409 9.72 24.73 -5.64
N MET A 410 10.96 24.63 -6.16
CA MET A 410 11.93 25.72 -6.23
C MET A 410 12.68 25.77 -7.56
N THR A 411 13.29 26.91 -7.89
CA THR A 411 14.05 27.02 -9.15
C THR A 411 15.39 26.25 -9.08
N PRO A 412 15.97 25.83 -10.23
CA PRO A 412 17.29 25.20 -10.27
C PRO A 412 18.38 26.06 -9.64
N SER A 413 18.29 27.40 -9.74
CA SER A 413 19.25 28.35 -9.17
C SER A 413 19.16 28.38 -7.64
N ASP A 414 17.94 28.40 -7.09
CA ASP A 414 17.72 28.37 -5.64
C ASP A 414 18.20 27.03 -5.07
N TYR A 415 17.87 25.92 -5.75
CA TYR A 415 18.31 24.58 -5.36
C TYR A 415 19.84 24.48 -5.32
N LYS A 416 20.52 24.98 -6.36
CA LYS A 416 21.98 25.00 -6.42
C LYS A 416 22.56 25.82 -5.28
N SER A 417 22.02 27.02 -5.00
CA SER A 417 22.51 27.89 -3.93
C SER A 417 22.38 27.25 -2.54
N LEU A 418 21.29 26.52 -2.29
CA LEU A 418 21.06 25.82 -1.02
C LEU A 418 22.04 24.66 -0.77
N HIS A 419 22.45 23.96 -1.83
CA HIS A 419 23.24 22.72 -1.72
C HIS A 419 24.75 22.93 -2.03
N THR A 420 25.17 24.11 -2.52
CA THR A 420 26.61 24.45 -2.72
C THR A 420 27.23 25.16 -1.51
N LEU A 421 26.46 25.49 -0.48
CA LEU A 421 26.93 26.17 0.74
C LEU A 421 27.31 25.18 1.87
N ASN A 422 27.33 23.89 1.62
CA ASN A 422 27.83 22.82 2.47
C ASN A 422 28.98 22.09 1.72
#